data_9ef9d671b36cac65b371fb527f88e810
#
_entry.id   9ef9d671b36cac65b371fb527f88e810
#
_cell.length_a   1.000
_cell.length_b   1.000
_cell.length_c   1.000
_cell.angle_alpha   90.00
_cell.angle_beta   90.00
_cell.angle_gamma   90.00
#
_symmetry.space_group_name_H-M   'P 1'
#
loop_
_entity.id
_entity.type
_entity.pdbx_description
1 polymer ?
#
loop_
_entity_poly.entity_id
_entity_poly.type
_entity_poly.pdbx_seq_one_letter_code
_entity_poly.pdbx_strand_id
1 'polypeptide(L)'
;RTDIVLGYADGAAYEKDDTSMGGLVGRHANRIAGGKVTIDGKTYQLDLNTGSHNQNHIHGGFQGFHQKLWTAEETDQGVKFTYHAADGEGGYPGNMTVHVLYSLSNDNELSIRYEAVSDADTVCNLTNHAYFNLNGFASGPVLDQKIQIFADKYTWADAESLPDGRILDVAGTPMDLRQPTRIGEHIDDDFDELVMGHGYDHNWVIRDEKPVVETKPSDPSCPIDYVGGGLKKAAYAESDQSGFTLTCYTTQPGVQFYTGNYLNGGLPGKDGVEFQRRTGFCLETQYFPNAFANPNFPQPILKKGDTWKAQTVYVLGQK
;
A
#
# COMPACT_ATOMS: atom_id res chain seq x y z
N ARG A 1 -3.45 4.71 26.05
CA ARG A 1 -3.63 4.28 24.63
C ARG A 1 -3.06 5.37 23.73
N THR A 2 -2.31 4.98 22.71
CA THR A 2 -1.75 5.90 21.71
C THR A 2 -2.33 5.52 20.37
N ASP A 3 -2.92 6.48 19.66
CA ASP A 3 -3.37 6.29 18.28
C ASP A 3 -2.18 6.54 17.34
N ILE A 4 -1.77 5.52 16.60
CA ILE A 4 -0.58 5.52 15.74
C ILE A 4 -0.91 5.65 14.25
N VAL A 5 -2.18 5.83 13.89
CA VAL A 5 -2.62 5.94 12.50
C VAL A 5 -3.11 7.36 12.23
N LEU A 6 -2.56 7.99 11.20
CA LEU A 6 -3.06 9.29 10.74
C LEU A 6 -4.49 9.12 10.20
N GLY A 7 -5.31 10.15 10.32
CA GLY A 7 -6.67 10.14 9.81
C GLY A 7 -7.35 11.48 9.99
N TYR A 8 -8.38 11.75 9.21
CA TYR A 8 -9.15 12.98 9.31
C TYR A 8 -10.17 12.93 10.44
N ALA A 9 -10.67 14.11 10.80
CA ALA A 9 -11.57 14.28 11.93
C ALA A 9 -12.97 13.69 11.68
N ASP A 10 -13.42 13.71 10.42
CA ASP A 10 -14.76 13.27 10.04
C ASP A 10 -14.83 12.79 8.58
N GLY A 11 -15.97 12.22 8.19
CA GLY A 11 -16.20 11.73 6.83
C GLY A 11 -16.17 12.82 5.75
N ALA A 12 -16.55 14.07 6.08
CA ALA A 12 -16.55 15.15 5.13
C ALA A 12 -15.13 15.59 4.72
N ALA A 13 -14.14 15.38 5.60
CA ALA A 13 -12.73 15.57 5.27
C ALA A 13 -12.22 14.45 4.36
N TYR A 14 -12.63 13.19 4.59
CA TYR A 14 -12.30 12.07 3.71
C TYR A 14 -12.89 12.23 2.29
N GLU A 15 -14.08 12.86 2.13
CA GLU A 15 -14.65 13.16 0.80
C GLU A 15 -13.80 14.14 -0.01
N LYS A 16 -12.94 14.93 0.64
CA LYS A 16 -12.07 15.94 0.03
C LYS A 16 -10.61 15.51 -0.02
N ASP A 17 -10.33 14.30 0.47
CA ASP A 17 -8.97 13.76 0.56
C ASP A 17 -8.34 13.56 -0.81
N ASP A 18 -7.14 14.10 -0.99
CA ASP A 18 -6.27 13.92 -2.15
C ASP A 18 -5.00 13.12 -1.83
N THR A 19 -4.88 12.63 -0.57
CA THR A 19 -3.71 11.89 -0.08
C THR A 19 -3.94 10.38 0.04
N SER A 20 -5.14 9.90 -0.28
CA SER A 20 -5.59 8.51 -0.07
C SER A 20 -5.48 8.04 1.38
N MET A 21 -5.64 8.95 2.36
CA MET A 21 -5.46 8.72 3.80
C MET A 21 -6.23 7.51 4.31
N GLY A 22 -5.52 6.43 4.66
CA GLY A 22 -6.11 5.19 5.15
C GLY A 22 -6.98 4.45 4.13
N GLY A 23 -7.00 4.90 2.88
CA GLY A 23 -7.90 4.40 1.85
C GLY A 23 -7.56 2.99 1.38
N LEU A 24 -8.59 2.27 0.95
CA LEU A 24 -8.45 1.06 0.15
C LEU A 24 -8.26 1.48 -1.30
N VAL A 25 -7.09 1.22 -1.86
CA VAL A 25 -6.70 1.66 -3.20
C VAL A 25 -6.96 0.56 -4.23
N GLY A 26 -7.52 0.93 -5.35
CA GLY A 26 -7.86 0.08 -6.50
C GLY A 26 -8.60 0.87 -7.59
N ARG A 27 -8.83 0.30 -8.77
CA ARG A 27 -8.62 -1.10 -9.20
C ARG A 27 -7.13 -1.45 -9.33
N HIS A 28 -6.25 -0.45 -9.51
CA HIS A 28 -4.79 -0.60 -9.56
C HIS A 28 -4.12 0.37 -8.58
N ALA A 29 -3.36 -0.17 -7.64
CA ALA A 29 -2.51 0.57 -6.74
C ALA A 29 -1.29 1.13 -7.48
N ASN A 30 -0.86 2.35 -7.10
CA ASN A 30 0.27 3.03 -7.68
C ASN A 30 0.08 3.38 -9.18
N ARG A 31 1.17 3.64 -9.91
CA ARG A 31 1.17 4.32 -11.22
C ARG A 31 1.20 3.37 -12.41
N ILE A 32 0.57 3.83 -13.53
CA ILE A 32 0.65 3.22 -14.88
C ILE A 32 0.98 4.34 -15.87
N ALA A 33 2.10 4.20 -16.57
CA ALA A 33 2.55 5.16 -17.58
C ALA A 33 1.52 5.30 -18.71
N GLY A 34 1.17 6.56 -19.02
CA GLY A 34 0.19 6.87 -20.06
C GLY A 34 -1.21 6.33 -19.80
N GLY A 35 -1.47 5.73 -18.63
CA GLY A 35 -2.74 5.07 -18.32
C GLY A 35 -3.08 3.94 -19.30
N LYS A 36 -2.10 3.29 -19.91
CA LYS A 36 -2.32 2.26 -20.93
C LYS A 36 -2.13 0.87 -20.35
N VAL A 37 -3.15 0.03 -20.50
CA VAL A 37 -3.14 -1.36 -20.11
C VAL A 37 -3.48 -2.23 -21.31
N THR A 38 -2.60 -3.19 -21.61
CA THR A 38 -2.86 -4.16 -22.69
C THR A 38 -3.09 -5.54 -22.09
N ILE A 39 -4.27 -6.10 -22.35
CA ILE A 39 -4.69 -7.43 -21.92
C ILE A 39 -5.09 -8.22 -23.17
N ASP A 40 -4.44 -9.35 -23.40
CA ASP A 40 -4.70 -10.24 -24.54
C ASP A 40 -4.72 -9.49 -25.89
N GLY A 41 -3.79 -8.55 -26.07
CA GLY A 41 -3.63 -7.77 -27.31
C GLY A 41 -4.59 -6.59 -27.47
N LYS A 42 -5.54 -6.39 -26.56
CA LYS A 42 -6.43 -5.24 -26.54
C LYS A 42 -5.93 -4.19 -25.54
N THR A 43 -5.71 -2.97 -26.00
CA THR A 43 -5.29 -1.85 -25.18
C THR A 43 -6.50 -1.06 -24.68
N TYR A 44 -6.50 -0.80 -23.37
CA TYR A 44 -7.47 0.03 -22.67
C TYR A 44 -6.80 1.33 -22.22
N GLN A 45 -7.51 2.44 -22.32
CA GLN A 45 -7.07 3.73 -21.84
C GLN A 45 -7.76 4.01 -20.50
N LEU A 46 -6.96 4.17 -19.47
CA LEU A 46 -7.41 4.53 -18.12
C LEU A 46 -7.41 6.05 -17.94
N ASP A 47 -8.06 6.52 -16.88
CA ASP A 47 -8.00 7.93 -16.44
C ASP A 47 -6.55 8.39 -16.31
N LEU A 48 -6.29 9.64 -16.68
CA LEU A 48 -5.00 10.31 -16.54
C LEU A 48 -5.11 11.35 -15.43
N ASN A 49 -4.69 11.00 -14.23
CA ASN A 49 -4.93 11.79 -13.00
C ASN A 49 -3.65 12.13 -12.23
N THR A 50 -2.48 11.87 -12.80
CA THR A 50 -1.19 12.19 -12.16
C THR A 50 -0.10 12.51 -13.19
N GLY A 51 1.04 13.02 -12.68
CA GLY A 51 2.16 13.47 -13.49
C GLY A 51 2.11 14.99 -13.74
N SER A 52 3.23 15.55 -14.19
CA SER A 52 3.38 17.00 -14.38
C SER A 52 2.37 17.63 -15.36
N HIS A 53 1.80 16.80 -16.26
CA HIS A 53 0.78 17.22 -17.24
C HIS A 53 -0.44 16.30 -17.24
N ASN A 54 -0.73 15.62 -16.14
CA ASN A 54 -1.77 14.58 -16.04
C ASN A 54 -1.65 13.53 -17.18
N GLN A 55 -0.44 13.05 -17.42
CA GLN A 55 -0.18 12.09 -18.49
C GLN A 55 -0.12 10.64 -18.02
N ASN A 56 -0.25 10.40 -16.73
CA ASN A 56 -0.17 9.08 -16.11
C ASN A 56 -1.40 8.77 -15.27
N HIS A 57 -1.58 7.50 -14.95
CA HIS A 57 -2.64 7.02 -14.07
C HIS A 57 -2.08 6.68 -12.69
N ILE A 58 -2.84 6.94 -11.62
CA ILE A 58 -2.50 6.54 -10.25
C ILE A 58 -3.76 6.13 -9.47
N HIS A 59 -3.62 5.14 -8.62
CA HIS A 59 -4.58 4.76 -7.56
C HIS A 59 -6.03 4.56 -8.01
N GLY A 60 -6.24 4.05 -9.24
CA GLY A 60 -7.58 3.75 -9.75
C GLY A 60 -8.25 4.91 -10.49
N GLY A 61 -7.54 6.03 -10.71
CA GLY A 61 -8.05 7.17 -11.48
C GLY A 61 -8.71 8.24 -10.63
N PHE A 62 -9.50 9.12 -11.28
CA PHE A 62 -10.15 10.25 -10.61
C PHE A 62 -11.15 9.83 -9.53
N GLN A 63 -11.65 8.61 -9.62
CA GLN A 63 -12.59 8.01 -8.68
C GLN A 63 -12.17 6.61 -8.30
N GLY A 64 -10.97 6.48 -7.75
CA GLY A 64 -10.45 5.22 -7.24
C GLY A 64 -11.29 4.64 -6.09
N PHE A 65 -11.01 3.42 -5.70
CA PHE A 65 -11.79 2.68 -4.70
C PHE A 65 -11.85 3.36 -3.33
N HIS A 66 -10.84 4.16 -2.97
CA HIS A 66 -10.80 4.97 -1.75
C HIS A 66 -11.83 6.12 -1.73
N GLN A 67 -12.38 6.48 -2.89
CA GLN A 67 -13.41 7.53 -3.04
C GLN A 67 -14.82 6.96 -3.28
N LYS A 68 -14.99 5.64 -3.14
CA LYS A 68 -16.27 4.98 -3.37
C LYS A 68 -17.00 4.67 -2.07
N LEU A 69 -18.31 4.60 -2.16
CA LEU A 69 -19.13 4.08 -1.06
C LEU A 69 -19.17 2.56 -1.14
N TRP A 70 -18.71 1.92 -0.10
CA TRP A 70 -18.73 0.48 0.06
C TRP A 70 -19.89 0.05 0.95
N THR A 71 -20.49 -1.10 0.63
CA THR A 71 -21.39 -1.76 1.58
C THR A 71 -20.57 -2.40 2.67
N ALA A 72 -20.86 -2.08 3.94
CA ALA A 72 -20.18 -2.66 5.09
C ALA A 72 -21.11 -3.64 5.81
N GLU A 73 -20.57 -4.77 6.23
CA GLU A 73 -21.26 -5.84 6.95
C GLU A 73 -20.38 -6.31 8.11
N GLU A 74 -20.92 -6.27 9.34
CA GLU A 74 -20.27 -6.91 10.48
C GLU A 74 -20.40 -8.42 10.36
N THR A 75 -19.31 -9.13 10.56
CA THR A 75 -19.22 -10.60 10.54
C THR A 75 -18.60 -11.08 11.86
N ASP A 76 -18.63 -12.37 12.11
CA ASP A 76 -17.90 -13.00 13.22
C ASP A 76 -16.37 -12.89 13.09
N GLN A 77 -15.88 -12.56 11.89
CA GLN A 77 -14.45 -12.39 11.59
C GLN A 77 -13.98 -10.91 11.55
N GLY A 78 -14.90 -9.96 11.66
CA GLY A 78 -14.58 -8.54 11.55
C GLY A 78 -15.57 -7.78 10.67
N VAL A 79 -15.11 -6.77 9.93
CA VAL A 79 -15.93 -5.96 9.03
C VAL A 79 -15.58 -6.27 7.58
N LYS A 80 -16.58 -6.76 6.83
CA LYS A 80 -16.48 -7.02 5.41
C LYS A 80 -17.03 -5.85 4.61
N PHE A 81 -16.19 -5.30 3.73
CA PHE A 81 -16.58 -4.30 2.75
C PHE A 81 -16.79 -4.94 1.38
N THR A 82 -17.85 -4.53 0.69
CA THR A 82 -18.15 -5.01 -0.67
C THR A 82 -18.36 -3.83 -1.62
N TYR A 83 -17.71 -3.88 -2.78
CA TYR A 83 -17.89 -2.93 -3.86
C TYR A 83 -18.10 -3.63 -5.20
N HIS A 84 -19.00 -3.10 -6.02
CA HIS A 84 -19.26 -3.55 -7.39
C HIS A 84 -18.82 -2.46 -8.36
N ALA A 85 -17.66 -2.65 -8.97
CA ALA A 85 -17.12 -1.73 -9.97
C ALA A 85 -17.64 -2.11 -11.35
N ALA A 86 -18.24 -1.15 -12.05
CA ALA A 86 -18.80 -1.38 -13.38
C ALA A 86 -17.72 -1.52 -14.46
N ASP A 87 -18.06 -2.21 -15.56
CA ASP A 87 -17.25 -2.21 -16.78
C ASP A 87 -17.04 -0.77 -17.27
N GLY A 88 -15.79 -0.42 -17.59
CA GLY A 88 -15.39 0.92 -18.03
C GLY A 88 -15.17 1.94 -16.92
N GLU A 89 -15.41 1.61 -15.64
CA GLU A 89 -15.10 2.52 -14.53
C GLU A 89 -13.59 2.81 -14.49
N GLY A 90 -13.20 4.10 -14.51
CA GLY A 90 -11.80 4.53 -14.61
C GLY A 90 -11.08 4.08 -15.89
N GLY A 91 -11.82 3.56 -16.88
CA GLY A 91 -11.31 2.98 -18.13
C GLY A 91 -10.99 1.49 -18.04
N TYR A 92 -11.18 0.86 -16.88
CA TYR A 92 -10.88 -0.57 -16.69
C TYR A 92 -11.95 -1.49 -17.29
N PRO A 93 -11.56 -2.61 -17.96
CA PRO A 93 -12.52 -3.56 -18.51
C PRO A 93 -13.15 -4.44 -17.43
N GLY A 94 -14.39 -4.87 -17.69
CA GLY A 94 -15.13 -5.87 -16.92
C GLY A 94 -15.81 -5.34 -15.67
N ASN A 95 -16.98 -5.90 -15.36
CA ASN A 95 -17.60 -5.74 -14.06
C ASN A 95 -16.82 -6.55 -13.02
N MET A 96 -16.46 -5.90 -11.91
CA MET A 96 -15.65 -6.49 -10.86
C MET A 96 -16.37 -6.41 -9.52
N THR A 97 -16.48 -7.52 -8.82
CA THR A 97 -16.92 -7.53 -7.43
C THR A 97 -15.70 -7.71 -6.54
N VAL A 98 -15.55 -6.82 -5.56
CA VAL A 98 -14.46 -6.83 -4.59
C VAL A 98 -15.03 -6.98 -3.19
N HIS A 99 -14.45 -7.90 -2.43
CA HIS A 99 -14.66 -8.06 -1.00
C HIS A 99 -13.37 -7.78 -0.26
N VAL A 100 -13.45 -7.00 0.81
CA VAL A 100 -12.30 -6.76 1.70
C VAL A 100 -12.74 -6.95 3.14
N LEU A 101 -12.08 -7.87 3.83
CA LEU A 101 -12.35 -8.18 5.22
C LEU A 101 -11.23 -7.62 6.10
N TYR A 102 -11.60 -6.71 6.99
CA TYR A 102 -10.74 -6.22 8.05
C TYR A 102 -11.03 -6.99 9.34
N SER A 103 -10.00 -7.63 9.88
CA SER A 103 -10.09 -8.42 11.11
C SER A 103 -9.02 -7.95 12.08
N LEU A 104 -9.39 -7.82 13.36
CA LEU A 104 -8.46 -7.49 14.45
C LEU A 104 -8.47 -8.61 15.48
N SER A 105 -7.30 -9.19 15.74
CA SER A 105 -7.14 -10.26 16.73
C SER A 105 -6.78 -9.73 18.12
N ASN A 106 -6.91 -10.62 19.12
CA ASN A 106 -6.43 -10.34 20.48
C ASN A 106 -4.89 -10.33 20.58
N ASP A 107 -4.19 -10.82 19.55
CA ASP A 107 -2.72 -10.79 19.42
C ASP A 107 -2.23 -9.50 18.77
N ASN A 108 -3.10 -8.46 18.67
CA ASN A 108 -2.83 -7.15 18.04
C ASN A 108 -2.48 -7.27 16.55
N GLU A 109 -3.08 -8.20 15.83
CA GLU A 109 -2.91 -8.38 14.40
C GLU A 109 -4.10 -7.74 13.67
N LEU A 110 -3.83 -6.74 12.84
CA LEU A 110 -4.80 -6.19 11.90
C LEU A 110 -4.59 -6.89 10.55
N SER A 111 -5.50 -7.77 10.18
CA SER A 111 -5.51 -8.46 8.89
C SER A 111 -6.46 -7.78 7.91
N ILE A 112 -6.01 -7.57 6.69
CA ILE A 112 -6.78 -7.07 5.56
C ILE A 112 -6.74 -8.16 4.49
N ARG A 113 -7.87 -8.85 4.27
CA ARG A 113 -8.02 -9.86 3.22
C ARG A 113 -8.80 -9.30 2.06
N TYR A 114 -8.25 -9.45 0.87
CA TYR A 114 -8.84 -9.00 -0.38
C TYR A 114 -9.28 -10.21 -1.20
N GLU A 115 -10.46 -10.12 -1.80
CA GLU A 115 -10.97 -11.07 -2.78
C GLU A 115 -11.65 -10.31 -3.93
N ALA A 116 -11.36 -10.68 -5.15
CA ALA A 116 -11.97 -10.06 -6.32
C ALA A 116 -12.29 -11.10 -7.40
N VAL A 117 -13.43 -10.91 -8.07
CA VAL A 117 -13.87 -11.68 -9.25
C VAL A 117 -14.32 -10.73 -10.35
N SER A 118 -14.14 -11.13 -11.61
CA SER A 118 -14.55 -10.31 -12.75
C SER A 118 -15.20 -11.14 -13.85
N ASP A 119 -16.13 -10.53 -14.59
CA ASP A 119 -16.78 -11.14 -15.76
C ASP A 119 -15.97 -11.00 -17.06
N ALA A 120 -14.84 -10.31 -17.00
CA ALA A 120 -13.86 -10.18 -18.09
C ALA A 120 -12.44 -10.18 -17.53
N ASP A 121 -11.46 -10.43 -18.40
CA ASP A 121 -10.06 -10.24 -18.05
C ASP A 121 -9.81 -8.76 -17.71
N THR A 122 -9.23 -8.49 -16.55
CA THR A 122 -9.08 -7.13 -16.03
C THR A 122 -7.85 -6.96 -15.16
N VAL A 123 -7.63 -5.74 -14.71
CA VAL A 123 -6.57 -5.38 -13.76
C VAL A 123 -7.05 -5.58 -12.33
N CYS A 124 -6.21 -6.19 -11.49
CA CYS A 124 -6.45 -6.27 -10.05
C CYS A 124 -5.15 -6.15 -9.27
N ASN A 125 -4.95 -5.00 -8.65
CA ASN A 125 -3.82 -4.70 -7.77
C ASN A 125 -4.32 -3.79 -6.64
N LEU A 126 -4.70 -4.37 -5.52
CA LEU A 126 -5.28 -3.65 -4.40
C LEU A 126 -4.27 -3.48 -3.27
N THR A 127 -4.33 -2.35 -2.58
CA THR A 127 -3.53 -2.06 -1.39
C THR A 127 -4.30 -1.22 -0.38
N ASN A 128 -3.71 -1.04 0.79
CA ASN A 128 -4.16 -0.10 1.82
C ASN A 128 -3.14 1.01 1.99
N HIS A 129 -3.60 2.25 2.08
CA HIS A 129 -2.76 3.45 2.16
C HIS A 129 -2.78 4.06 3.57
N ALA A 130 -2.70 3.21 4.61
CA ALA A 130 -2.59 3.69 5.98
C ALA A 130 -1.26 4.38 6.22
N TYR A 131 -1.32 5.57 6.84
CA TYR A 131 -0.15 6.30 7.32
C TYR A 131 0.07 6.01 8.79
N PHE A 132 1.25 5.52 9.14
CA PHE A 132 1.62 5.16 10.51
C PHE A 132 2.58 6.20 11.10
N ASN A 133 2.41 6.46 12.38
CA ASN A 133 3.38 7.16 13.21
C ASN A 133 3.43 6.47 14.58
N LEU A 134 4.48 5.71 14.83
CA LEU A 134 4.59 4.89 16.06
C LEU A 134 4.73 5.72 17.34
N ASN A 135 5.01 7.02 17.24
CA ASN A 135 5.01 7.93 18.38
C ASN A 135 3.62 8.53 18.68
N GLY A 136 2.64 8.24 17.82
CA GLY A 136 1.29 8.81 17.83
C GLY A 136 1.06 9.75 16.65
N PHE A 137 -0.18 9.81 16.13
CA PHE A 137 -0.53 10.57 14.94
C PHE A 137 -0.19 12.07 15.03
N ALA A 138 -0.11 12.62 16.23
CA ALA A 138 0.14 14.04 16.49
C ALA A 138 1.61 14.35 16.88
N SER A 139 2.51 13.37 16.81
CA SER A 139 3.87 13.51 17.35
C SER A 139 4.87 14.20 16.42
N GLY A 140 4.46 14.64 15.22
CA GLY A 140 5.33 15.26 14.24
C GLY A 140 6.03 14.25 13.31
N PRO A 141 7.21 14.57 12.76
CA PRO A 141 7.86 13.73 11.74
C PRO A 141 8.28 12.36 12.27
N VAL A 142 8.25 11.36 11.37
CA VAL A 142 8.62 9.95 11.65
C VAL A 142 10.12 9.68 11.52
N LEU A 143 10.95 10.69 11.35
CA LEU A 143 12.35 10.56 10.94
C LEU A 143 13.24 9.82 11.95
N ASP A 144 12.91 9.86 13.24
CA ASP A 144 13.64 9.15 14.31
C ASP A 144 13.21 7.68 14.48
N GLN A 145 12.11 7.30 13.85
CA GLN A 145 11.64 5.92 13.85
C GLN A 145 12.51 5.08 12.92
N LYS A 146 12.66 3.80 13.22
CA LYS A 146 13.46 2.89 12.40
C LYS A 146 12.56 2.05 11.52
N ILE A 147 13.05 1.77 10.33
CA ILE A 147 12.44 0.87 9.35
C ILE A 147 13.44 -0.21 8.95
N GLN A 148 12.96 -1.42 8.76
CA GLN A 148 13.66 -2.54 8.10
C GLN A 148 12.75 -3.10 7.02
N ILE A 149 13.29 -3.30 5.81
CA ILE A 149 12.56 -3.91 4.69
C ILE A 149 13.23 -5.22 4.31
N PHE A 150 12.43 -6.30 4.21
CA PHE A 150 12.92 -7.65 3.93
C PHE A 150 13.04 -7.87 2.42
N ALA A 151 13.90 -7.08 1.79
CA ALA A 151 14.17 -7.07 0.35
C ALA A 151 15.65 -6.83 0.08
N ASP A 152 16.21 -7.50 -0.94
CA ASP A 152 17.57 -7.26 -1.42
C ASP A 152 17.58 -6.34 -2.66
N LYS A 153 16.40 -6.08 -3.22
CA LYS A 153 16.23 -5.33 -4.46
C LYS A 153 15.05 -4.38 -4.38
N TYR A 154 15.08 -3.35 -5.21
CA TYR A 154 13.99 -2.41 -5.42
C TYR A 154 13.81 -2.12 -6.91
N THR A 155 12.66 -1.61 -7.32
CA THR A 155 12.44 -1.14 -8.70
C THR A 155 12.89 0.31 -8.80
N TRP A 156 13.81 0.59 -9.73
CA TRP A 156 14.19 1.96 -10.05
C TRP A 156 12.99 2.74 -10.59
N ALA A 157 12.87 4.01 -10.26
CA ALA A 157 11.80 4.88 -10.73
C ALA A 157 12.36 6.25 -11.15
N ASP A 158 11.75 6.86 -12.16
CA ASP A 158 12.09 8.20 -12.65
C ASP A 158 11.46 9.32 -11.82
N ALA A 159 11.62 10.57 -12.26
CA ALA A 159 11.07 11.75 -11.60
C ALA A 159 9.53 11.81 -11.57
N GLU A 160 8.83 11.01 -12.38
CA GLU A 160 7.38 10.82 -12.35
C GLU A 160 6.99 9.60 -11.47
N SER A 161 7.97 9.03 -10.74
CA SER A 161 7.86 7.80 -9.94
C SER A 161 7.38 6.59 -10.76
N LEU A 162 7.84 6.49 -12.02
CA LEU A 162 7.52 5.40 -12.93
C LEU A 162 8.73 4.47 -13.08
N PRO A 163 8.63 3.20 -12.68
CA PRO A 163 9.64 2.19 -13.01
C PRO A 163 9.75 1.93 -14.50
N ASP A 164 10.98 1.71 -14.96
CA ASP A 164 11.33 1.41 -16.35
C ASP A 164 11.73 -0.07 -16.59
N GLY A 165 11.48 -0.93 -15.61
CA GLY A 165 11.78 -2.36 -15.66
C GLY A 165 13.10 -2.74 -14.98
N ARG A 166 13.94 -1.80 -14.60
CA ARG A 166 15.15 -2.07 -13.82
C ARG A 166 14.80 -2.50 -12.40
N ILE A 167 15.42 -3.60 -11.96
CA ILE A 167 15.40 -4.08 -10.59
C ILE A 167 16.84 -4.03 -10.08
N LEU A 168 17.11 -3.12 -9.15
CA LEU A 168 18.44 -2.82 -8.64
C LEU A 168 18.68 -3.42 -7.27
N ASP A 169 19.95 -3.76 -6.96
CA ASP A 169 20.35 -4.19 -5.63
C ASP A 169 20.35 -3.01 -4.65
N VAL A 170 19.86 -3.21 -3.44
CA VAL A 170 19.89 -2.18 -2.39
C VAL A 170 21.28 -1.98 -1.80
N ALA A 171 22.14 -3.01 -1.85
CA ALA A 171 23.43 -3.04 -1.18
C ALA A 171 24.35 -1.88 -1.59
N GLY A 172 24.86 -1.15 -0.59
CA GLY A 172 25.75 0.00 -0.80
C GLY A 172 25.07 1.27 -1.29
N THR A 173 23.75 1.35 -1.20
CA THR A 173 22.95 2.54 -1.55
C THR A 173 22.12 3.01 -0.34
N PRO A 174 21.59 4.24 -0.35
CA PRO A 174 20.63 4.71 0.66
C PRO A 174 19.31 3.89 0.71
N MET A 175 19.08 3.05 -0.29
CA MET A 175 17.93 2.14 -0.34
C MET A 175 18.15 0.84 0.46
N ASP A 176 19.33 0.67 1.08
CA ASP A 176 19.66 -0.51 1.90
C ASP A 176 19.02 -0.45 3.29
N LEU A 177 17.76 -0.80 3.35
CA LEU A 177 16.97 -0.88 4.59
C LEU A 177 16.87 -2.32 5.12
N ARG A 178 17.83 -3.20 4.81
CA ARG A 178 17.86 -4.60 5.29
C ARG A 178 18.14 -4.74 6.77
N GLN A 179 18.62 -3.71 7.42
CA GLN A 179 18.79 -3.61 8.88
C GLN A 179 17.90 -2.46 9.40
N PRO A 180 17.50 -2.48 10.69
CA PRO A 180 16.76 -1.38 11.28
C PRO A 180 17.53 -0.07 11.16
N THR A 181 17.08 0.83 10.27
CA THR A 181 17.72 2.09 9.93
C THR A 181 16.76 3.24 10.26
N ARG A 182 17.23 4.34 10.82
CA ARG A 182 16.37 5.52 11.04
C ARG A 182 15.87 6.05 9.71
N ILE A 183 14.58 6.34 9.63
CA ILE A 183 13.96 6.88 8.40
C ILE A 183 14.69 8.14 7.93
N GLY A 184 15.08 9.02 8.87
CA GLY A 184 15.79 10.26 8.58
C GLY A 184 17.29 10.09 8.27
N GLU A 185 17.86 8.89 8.38
CA GLU A 185 19.32 8.72 8.27
C GLU A 185 19.83 9.00 6.84
N HIS A 186 19.10 8.55 5.84
CA HIS A 186 19.49 8.67 4.42
C HIS A 186 18.45 9.36 3.55
N ILE A 187 17.30 9.76 4.10
CA ILE A 187 16.15 10.23 3.31
C ILE A 187 16.43 11.48 2.47
N ASP A 188 17.41 12.28 2.86
CA ASP A 188 17.84 13.51 2.20
C ASP A 188 19.25 13.38 1.56
N ASP A 189 19.78 12.16 1.42
CA ASP A 189 21.05 11.93 0.72
C ASP A 189 20.96 12.40 -0.74
N ASP A 190 22.09 12.86 -1.29
CA ASP A 190 22.24 13.22 -2.71
C ASP A 190 22.32 11.94 -3.57
N PHE A 191 21.20 11.24 -3.63
CA PHE A 191 20.98 10.03 -4.39
C PHE A 191 19.79 10.25 -5.33
N ASP A 192 19.99 10.08 -6.62
CA ASP A 192 19.05 10.52 -7.66
C ASP A 192 17.59 10.15 -7.35
N GLU A 193 17.32 8.90 -6.97
CA GLU A 193 15.95 8.44 -6.71
C GLU A 193 15.34 9.10 -5.47
N LEU A 194 16.12 9.35 -4.41
CA LEU A 194 15.64 10.06 -3.22
C LEU A 194 15.37 11.54 -3.52
N VAL A 195 16.23 12.16 -4.34
CA VAL A 195 16.04 13.54 -4.79
C VAL A 195 14.76 13.64 -5.64
N MET A 196 14.57 12.74 -6.61
CA MET A 196 13.39 12.70 -7.48
C MET A 196 12.11 12.41 -6.69
N GLY A 197 12.15 11.49 -5.73
CA GLY A 197 11.00 11.11 -4.88
C GLY A 197 10.76 12.06 -3.70
N HIS A 198 11.60 13.08 -3.50
CA HIS A 198 11.58 13.97 -2.33
C HIS A 198 11.72 13.23 -0.99
N GLY A 199 12.34 12.05 -1.00
CA GLY A 199 12.47 11.08 0.08
C GLY A 199 12.09 9.69 -0.39
N TYR A 200 11.77 8.78 0.53
CA TYR A 200 11.32 7.45 0.14
C TYR A 200 9.90 7.49 -0.42
N ASP A 201 9.73 6.98 -1.63
CA ASP A 201 8.48 6.68 -2.32
C ASP A 201 8.77 5.60 -3.39
N HIS A 202 9.25 4.43 -2.95
CA HIS A 202 9.77 3.41 -3.84
C HIS A 202 9.19 2.04 -3.50
N ASN A 203 9.24 1.12 -4.47
CA ASN A 203 8.80 -0.25 -4.31
C ASN A 203 10.00 -1.19 -4.11
N TRP A 204 10.01 -1.89 -2.98
CA TRP A 204 10.96 -2.97 -2.69
C TRP A 204 10.39 -4.32 -3.12
N VAL A 205 11.25 -5.14 -3.71
CA VAL A 205 10.94 -6.51 -4.15
C VAL A 205 11.07 -7.44 -2.95
N ILE A 206 9.94 -7.88 -2.40
CA ILE A 206 9.91 -8.74 -1.22
C ILE A 206 10.61 -10.06 -1.53
N ARG A 207 11.48 -10.52 -0.63
CA ARG A 207 12.21 -11.79 -0.77
C ARG A 207 11.23 -12.95 -0.94
N ASP A 208 11.56 -13.87 -1.85
CA ASP A 208 10.83 -15.11 -2.03
C ASP A 208 11.32 -16.17 -1.02
N GLU A 209 11.27 -15.82 0.25
CA GLU A 209 11.58 -16.75 1.34
C GLU A 209 10.36 -17.62 1.64
N LYS A 210 10.61 -18.79 2.26
CA LYS A 210 9.49 -19.62 2.74
C LYS A 210 8.59 -18.76 3.63
N PRO A 211 7.26 -18.91 3.53
CA PRO A 211 6.32 -18.18 4.37
C PRO A 211 6.72 -18.29 5.84
N VAL A 212 6.91 -17.15 6.49
CA VAL A 212 7.37 -17.09 7.89
C VAL A 212 6.25 -17.45 8.85
N VAL A 213 5.01 -17.45 8.36
CA VAL A 213 3.82 -17.60 9.20
C VAL A 213 3.14 -18.93 8.90
N GLU A 214 3.62 -19.99 9.55
CA GLU A 214 2.76 -21.12 9.91
C GLU A 214 1.97 -20.84 11.19
N THR A 215 1.96 -19.61 11.67
CA THR A 215 1.32 -19.28 12.93
C THR A 215 -0.18 -19.26 12.74
N LYS A 216 -0.82 -20.33 13.16
CA LYS A 216 -2.20 -20.20 13.67
C LYS A 216 -2.13 -19.12 14.74
N PRO A 217 -3.09 -18.18 14.81
CA PRO A 217 -3.21 -17.27 15.94
C PRO A 217 -3.05 -18.07 17.23
N SER A 218 -2.35 -17.52 18.21
CA SER A 218 -2.22 -18.15 19.55
C SER A 218 -3.59 -18.27 20.22
N ASP A 219 -4.54 -17.43 19.81
CA ASP A 219 -5.95 -17.49 20.20
C ASP A 219 -6.76 -18.33 19.18
N PRO A 220 -7.22 -19.54 19.55
CA PRO A 220 -8.05 -20.35 18.67
C PRO A 220 -9.41 -19.74 18.34
N SER A 221 -9.84 -18.70 19.04
CA SER A 221 -11.03 -17.90 18.71
C SER A 221 -10.74 -16.77 17.75
N CYS A 222 -9.45 -16.56 17.36
CA CYS A 222 -9.06 -15.53 16.42
C CYS A 222 -9.60 -15.87 15.03
N PRO A 223 -10.41 -14.97 14.45
CA PRO A 223 -11.03 -15.21 13.15
C PRO A 223 -10.08 -15.03 11.96
N ILE A 224 -8.79 -14.77 12.18
CA ILE A 224 -7.84 -14.56 11.09
C ILE A 224 -7.51 -15.89 10.44
N ASP A 225 -8.11 -16.12 9.28
CA ASP A 225 -7.78 -17.20 8.39
C ASP A 225 -6.68 -16.72 7.42
N TYR A 226 -5.51 -17.38 7.46
CA TYR A 226 -4.41 -16.99 6.60
C TYR A 226 -4.60 -17.58 5.20
N VAL A 227 -4.68 -16.71 4.19
CA VAL A 227 -4.87 -17.12 2.79
C VAL A 227 -3.66 -17.90 2.30
N GLY A 228 -3.81 -19.24 2.25
CA GLY A 228 -2.92 -20.11 1.49
C GLY A 228 -1.47 -20.20 1.92
N GLY A 229 -1.09 -19.83 3.14
CA GLY A 229 0.29 -20.00 3.65
C GLY A 229 1.36 -19.19 2.93
N GLY A 230 0.98 -18.16 2.17
CA GLY A 230 1.88 -17.34 1.35
C GLY A 230 2.36 -16.03 1.99
N LEU A 231 2.08 -15.78 3.27
CA LEU A 231 2.50 -14.54 3.94
C LEU A 231 4.00 -14.49 4.13
N LYS A 232 4.63 -13.45 3.58
CA LYS A 232 6.05 -13.13 3.69
C LYS A 232 6.21 -11.89 4.54
N LYS A 233 7.28 -11.80 5.31
CA LYS A 233 7.61 -10.60 6.06
C LYS A 233 8.12 -9.53 5.08
N ALA A 234 7.38 -8.43 4.97
CA ALA A 234 7.70 -7.34 4.08
C ALA A 234 8.53 -6.26 4.76
N ALA A 235 8.08 -5.81 5.95
CA ALA A 235 8.73 -4.72 6.67
C ALA A 235 8.57 -4.86 8.18
N TYR A 236 9.45 -4.19 8.91
CA TYR A 236 9.39 -4.00 10.35
C TYR A 236 9.72 -2.55 10.67
N ALA A 237 8.93 -1.91 11.50
CA ALA A 237 9.21 -0.57 12.00
C ALA A 237 9.17 -0.54 13.53
N GLU A 238 9.96 0.35 14.11
CA GLU A 238 10.02 0.54 15.55
C GLU A 238 10.29 1.99 15.95
N SER A 239 9.83 2.37 17.13
CA SER A 239 10.18 3.62 17.76
C SER A 239 10.88 3.40 19.10
N ASP A 240 12.04 4.01 19.26
CA ASP A 240 12.75 4.04 20.55
C ASP A 240 12.04 4.96 21.57
N GLN A 241 11.25 5.94 21.10
CA GLN A 241 10.55 6.89 21.96
C GLN A 241 9.31 6.27 22.63
N SER A 242 8.45 5.61 21.84
CA SER A 242 7.20 5.02 22.35
C SER A 242 7.35 3.57 22.77
N GLY A 243 8.38 2.87 22.28
CA GLY A 243 8.54 1.43 22.39
C GLY A 243 7.63 0.62 21.45
N PHE A 244 6.77 1.27 20.64
CA PHE A 244 5.88 0.55 19.73
C PHE A 244 6.65 -0.02 18.53
N THR A 245 6.16 -1.16 18.06
CA THR A 245 6.64 -1.84 16.86
C THR A 245 5.49 -2.17 15.92
N LEU A 246 5.80 -2.24 14.62
CA LEU A 246 4.88 -2.64 13.56
C LEU A 246 5.60 -3.62 12.64
N THR A 247 5.04 -4.82 12.47
CA THR A 247 5.52 -5.77 11.46
C THR A 247 4.47 -5.91 10.36
N CYS A 248 4.88 -5.78 9.11
CA CYS A 248 4.02 -5.97 7.94
C CYS A 248 4.34 -7.30 7.27
N TYR A 249 3.31 -8.14 7.11
CA TYR A 249 3.34 -9.37 6.33
C TYR A 249 2.40 -9.25 5.15
N THR A 250 2.72 -9.94 4.03
CA THR A 250 1.87 -9.89 2.84
C THR A 250 2.05 -11.11 1.94
N THR A 251 1.04 -11.37 1.10
CA THR A 251 1.12 -12.30 -0.03
C THR A 251 1.56 -11.62 -1.33
N GLN A 252 1.70 -10.29 -1.33
CA GLN A 252 2.06 -9.49 -2.50
C GLN A 252 3.56 -9.57 -2.82
N PRO A 253 3.96 -9.30 -4.08
CA PRO A 253 5.37 -9.38 -4.50
C PRO A 253 6.22 -8.19 -4.08
N GLY A 254 5.62 -7.06 -3.77
CA GLY A 254 6.31 -5.82 -3.43
C GLY A 254 5.68 -5.06 -2.29
N VAL A 255 6.45 -4.13 -1.74
CA VAL A 255 5.99 -3.14 -0.77
C VAL A 255 6.51 -1.76 -1.16
N GLN A 256 5.58 -0.82 -1.35
CA GLN A 256 5.91 0.60 -1.44
C GLN A 256 6.12 1.13 -0.03
N PHE A 257 7.31 1.65 0.23
CA PHE A 257 7.59 2.43 1.43
C PHE A 257 7.55 3.90 1.05
N TYR A 258 6.56 4.61 1.58
CA TYR A 258 6.31 6.03 1.34
C TYR A 258 6.35 6.81 2.65
N THR A 259 7.10 7.89 2.68
CA THR A 259 7.36 8.66 3.91
C THR A 259 6.52 9.93 4.04
N GLY A 260 5.36 9.99 3.40
CA GLY A 260 4.47 11.14 3.50
C GLY A 260 5.07 12.44 2.96
N ASN A 261 5.89 12.34 1.90
CA ASN A 261 6.66 13.45 1.34
C ASN A 261 5.80 14.61 0.83
N TYR A 262 4.55 14.32 0.43
CA TYR A 262 3.59 15.28 -0.14
C TYR A 262 2.50 15.70 0.83
N LEU A 263 2.51 15.24 2.09
CA LEU A 263 1.62 15.77 3.11
C LEU A 263 1.97 17.24 3.36
N ASN A 264 1.00 18.13 3.27
CA ASN A 264 1.21 19.59 3.29
C ASN A 264 0.22 20.35 4.20
N GLY A 265 -0.51 19.64 5.07
CA GLY A 265 -1.63 20.19 5.83
C GLY A 265 -2.89 20.23 4.96
N GLY A 266 -3.66 21.25 5.10
CA GLY A 266 -4.83 21.53 4.26
C GLY A 266 -6.14 21.03 4.83
N LEU A 267 -6.28 19.74 5.12
CA LEU A 267 -7.46 19.17 5.79
C LEU A 267 -7.16 18.88 7.27
N PRO A 268 -8.09 19.23 8.18
CA PRO A 268 -7.89 18.96 9.60
C PRO A 268 -7.95 17.46 9.87
N GLY A 269 -6.89 16.93 10.44
CA GLY A 269 -6.83 15.59 11.00
C GLY A 269 -7.59 15.46 12.31
N LYS A 270 -7.52 14.29 12.91
CA LYS A 270 -8.03 14.02 14.27
C LYS A 270 -7.51 15.09 15.23
N ASP A 271 -8.36 15.52 16.17
CA ASP A 271 -8.05 16.55 17.17
C ASP A 271 -7.54 17.89 16.57
N GLY A 272 -7.86 18.16 15.31
CA GLY A 272 -7.45 19.37 14.61
C GLY A 272 -5.97 19.42 14.20
N VAL A 273 -5.26 18.30 14.25
CA VAL A 273 -3.85 18.21 13.85
C VAL A 273 -3.74 18.27 12.33
N GLU A 274 -2.90 19.16 11.82
CA GLU A 274 -2.54 19.21 10.42
C GLU A 274 -1.34 18.29 10.15
N PHE A 275 -1.51 17.36 9.17
CA PHE A 275 -0.44 16.44 8.80
C PHE A 275 0.51 17.10 7.80
N GLN A 276 1.70 17.39 8.28
CA GLN A 276 2.76 17.99 7.49
C GLN A 276 3.67 16.92 6.86
N ARG A 277 4.54 17.34 5.96
CA ARG A 277 5.54 16.49 5.32
C ARG A 277 6.22 15.58 6.34
N ARG A 278 6.24 14.27 6.04
CA ARG A 278 6.93 13.23 6.84
C ARG A 278 6.36 13.00 8.25
N THR A 279 5.09 13.33 8.47
CA THR A 279 4.43 13.03 9.76
C THR A 279 3.86 11.62 9.83
N GLY A 280 3.91 10.87 8.74
CA GLY A 280 3.50 9.47 8.67
C GLY A 280 4.24 8.73 7.58
N PHE A 281 4.31 7.41 7.69
CA PHE A 281 4.82 6.54 6.63
C PHE A 281 3.80 5.47 6.24
N CYS A 282 3.83 5.03 4.97
CA CYS A 282 2.98 3.97 4.44
C CYS A 282 3.80 2.74 4.10
N LEU A 283 3.16 1.57 4.25
CA LEU A 283 3.65 0.27 3.80
C LEU A 283 2.57 -0.34 2.90
N GLU A 284 2.60 0.03 1.62
CA GLU A 284 1.59 -0.37 0.65
C GLU A 284 2.05 -1.64 -0.06
N THR A 285 1.49 -2.76 0.34
CA THR A 285 1.82 -4.06 -0.27
C THR A 285 1.06 -4.21 -1.58
N GLN A 286 1.77 -4.53 -2.69
CA GLN A 286 1.21 -4.39 -4.03
C GLN A 286 2.00 -5.19 -5.07
N TYR A 287 1.47 -5.26 -6.30
CA TYR A 287 2.27 -5.52 -7.49
C TYR A 287 3.16 -4.31 -7.79
N PHE A 288 4.22 -4.53 -8.56
CA PHE A 288 5.17 -3.46 -8.87
C PHE A 288 4.49 -2.35 -9.68
N PRO A 289 4.77 -1.07 -9.38
CA PRO A 289 4.25 0.03 -10.18
C PRO A 289 4.65 -0.08 -11.65
N ASN A 290 3.80 0.42 -12.54
CA ASN A 290 4.03 0.42 -13.99
C ASN A 290 4.30 -0.96 -14.61
N ALA A 291 3.74 -2.03 -14.04
CA ALA A 291 4.00 -3.40 -14.49
C ALA A 291 3.60 -3.64 -15.95
N PHE A 292 2.54 -2.99 -16.45
CA PHE A 292 2.06 -3.16 -17.82
C PHE A 292 3.03 -2.65 -18.89
N ALA A 293 3.90 -1.70 -18.56
CA ALA A 293 4.98 -1.25 -19.43
C ALA A 293 6.23 -2.15 -19.34
N ASN A 294 6.32 -3.02 -18.34
CA ASN A 294 7.51 -3.79 -17.99
C ASN A 294 7.18 -5.30 -17.91
N PRO A 295 7.32 -6.05 -19.02
CA PRO A 295 6.91 -7.47 -19.07
C PRO A 295 7.68 -8.40 -18.11
N ASN A 296 8.84 -7.97 -17.61
CA ASN A 296 9.63 -8.69 -16.60
C ASN A 296 9.08 -8.54 -15.17
N PHE A 297 8.11 -7.66 -14.96
CA PHE A 297 7.43 -7.52 -13.68
C PHE A 297 6.25 -8.49 -13.57
N PRO A 298 5.88 -8.93 -12.36
CA PRO A 298 4.63 -9.64 -12.14
C PRO A 298 3.45 -8.82 -12.66
N GLN A 299 2.58 -9.44 -13.49
CA GLN A 299 1.46 -8.74 -14.11
C GLN A 299 0.19 -8.84 -13.25
N PRO A 300 -0.44 -7.72 -12.87
CA PRO A 300 -1.64 -7.70 -12.04
C PRO A 300 -2.91 -7.94 -12.86
N ILE A 301 -3.00 -9.09 -13.51
CA ILE A 301 -4.15 -9.47 -14.36
C ILE A 301 -5.01 -10.50 -13.63
N LEU A 302 -6.29 -10.17 -13.45
CA LEU A 302 -7.32 -11.11 -13.03
C LEU A 302 -8.02 -11.64 -14.27
N LYS A 303 -7.95 -12.95 -14.50
CA LYS A 303 -8.62 -13.60 -15.61
C LYS A 303 -10.11 -13.75 -15.32
N LYS A 304 -10.93 -13.70 -16.38
CA LYS A 304 -12.37 -13.91 -16.30
C LYS A 304 -12.70 -15.22 -15.60
N GLY A 305 -13.51 -15.12 -14.55
CA GLY A 305 -13.99 -16.26 -13.79
C GLY A 305 -13.02 -16.78 -12.73
N ASP A 306 -11.77 -16.29 -12.71
CA ASP A 306 -10.86 -16.59 -11.62
C ASP A 306 -11.19 -15.73 -10.39
N THR A 307 -10.72 -16.19 -9.23
CA THR A 307 -10.78 -15.44 -7.99
C THR A 307 -9.37 -14.98 -7.62
N TRP A 308 -9.16 -13.67 -7.63
CA TRP A 308 -7.93 -13.07 -7.11
C TRP A 308 -8.03 -12.93 -5.60
N LYS A 309 -6.97 -13.31 -4.89
CA LYS A 309 -6.88 -13.20 -3.42
C LYS A 309 -5.54 -12.63 -3.01
N ALA A 310 -5.57 -11.75 -2.01
CA ALA A 310 -4.38 -11.23 -1.35
C ALA A 310 -4.64 -10.98 0.13
N GLN A 311 -3.58 -10.85 0.89
CA GLN A 311 -3.64 -10.53 2.32
C GLN A 311 -2.47 -9.65 2.73
N THR A 312 -2.76 -8.69 3.61
CA THR A 312 -1.76 -7.91 4.35
C THR A 312 -2.08 -8.02 5.83
N VAL A 313 -1.07 -8.24 6.66
CA VAL A 313 -1.23 -8.31 8.11
C VAL A 313 -0.24 -7.34 8.76
N TYR A 314 -0.77 -6.44 9.57
CA TYR A 314 0.01 -5.57 10.44
C TYR A 314 -0.04 -6.09 11.86
N VAL A 315 1.12 -6.47 12.40
CA VAL A 315 1.26 -6.94 13.77
C VAL A 315 1.83 -5.81 14.62
N LEU A 316 1.04 -5.37 15.59
CA LEU A 316 1.42 -4.30 16.51
C LEU A 316 2.03 -4.92 17.77
N GLY A 317 3.19 -4.41 18.18
CA GLY A 317 3.91 -4.89 19.36
C GLY A 317 4.48 -3.75 20.18
N GLN A 318 5.13 -4.13 21.28
CA GLN A 318 5.86 -3.22 22.15
C GLN A 318 7.17 -3.89 22.56
N LYS A 319 8.29 -3.13 22.55
CA LYS A 319 9.59 -3.56 23.04
C LYS A 319 9.59 -3.72 24.56
#